data_6b257ba36fd7f5bd840a09e6d6e55175
#
_entry.id   6b257ba36fd7f5bd840a09e6d6e55175
#
_cell.length_a   1.000
_cell.length_b   1.000
_cell.length_c   1.000
_cell.angle_alpha   90.00
_cell.angle_beta   90.00
_cell.angle_gamma   90.00
#
_symmetry.space_group_name_H-M   'P 1'
#
loop_
_entity.id
_entity.type
_entity.pdbx_description
1 polymer ?
#
loop_
_entity_poly.entity_id
_entity_poly.type
_entity_poly.pdbx_seq_one_letter_code
_entity_poly.pdbx_strand_id
1 'polypeptide(L)'
;MTNSLSSPSEATVSRVLLTGVEPFGRNYLNSAWEACRLVAESPPENTQLEVALLPCAFGDSIEELRKQILRVEPELVISTGQGGSRPDITIERVAINLNDAEGADNNGNQPIDEPIVADGPAAYFSSIPVKTCTEALLKAGIPASVSHTAGTFLCNHIAFGLAHLIATEFPDIRGGFVHIPFTPAQAADRQRRPSMASTTAADALRVVIATALSTSEDHSRASRATRSGPVRWFSRRSRK
;
A
#
# COMPACT_ATOMS: atom_id res chain seq x y z
N MET A 1 46.81 -24.71 -1.31
CA MET A 1 45.60 -24.28 -2.01
C MET A 1 44.47 -24.27 -0.96
N THR A 2 44.24 -23.15 -0.33
CA THR A 2 43.22 -22.98 0.71
C THR A 2 41.95 -22.49 0.06
N ASN A 3 40.94 -23.38 -0.01
CA ASN A 3 39.63 -23.07 -0.48
C ASN A 3 38.91 -22.24 0.61
N SER A 4 38.78 -20.93 0.44
CA SER A 4 37.95 -20.10 1.29
C SER A 4 36.51 -20.33 0.87
N LEU A 5 35.76 -21.11 1.64
CA LEU A 5 34.32 -21.20 1.59
C LEU A 5 33.77 -19.83 1.99
N SER A 6 33.21 -19.09 1.04
CA SER A 6 32.40 -17.89 1.31
C SER A 6 31.21 -18.30 2.13
N SER A 7 31.09 -17.76 3.34
CA SER A 7 29.91 -17.92 4.19
C SER A 7 28.65 -17.49 3.42
N PRO A 8 27.52 -18.20 3.56
CA PRO A 8 26.24 -17.72 3.01
C PRO A 8 25.92 -16.36 3.63
N SER A 9 25.60 -15.38 2.78
CA SER A 9 25.05 -14.10 3.24
C SER A 9 23.81 -14.39 4.08
N GLU A 10 23.81 -14.03 5.35
CA GLU A 10 22.61 -14.06 6.19
C GLU A 10 21.53 -13.26 5.45
N ALA A 11 20.43 -13.92 5.08
CA ALA A 11 19.29 -13.26 4.47
C ALA A 11 18.74 -12.25 5.50
N THR A 12 18.80 -10.98 5.18
CA THR A 12 18.25 -9.91 6.04
C THR A 12 16.73 -10.08 6.08
N VAL A 13 16.18 -10.25 7.28
CA VAL A 13 14.74 -10.36 7.47
C VAL A 13 14.14 -8.95 7.47
N SER A 14 13.25 -8.69 6.51
CA SER A 14 12.57 -7.39 6.36
C SER A 14 11.36 -7.25 7.28
N ARG A 15 11.27 -6.14 8.02
CA ARG A 15 10.10 -5.83 8.84
C ARG A 15 9.02 -5.15 8.00
N VAL A 16 7.82 -5.75 7.99
CA VAL A 16 6.68 -5.30 7.19
C VAL A 16 5.47 -5.09 8.09
N LEU A 17 4.83 -3.93 7.95
CA LEU A 17 3.52 -3.66 8.54
C LEU A 17 2.45 -3.74 7.44
N LEU A 18 1.51 -4.65 7.59
CA LEU A 18 0.34 -4.79 6.73
C LEU A 18 -0.89 -4.33 7.51
N THR A 19 -1.66 -3.38 6.97
CA THR A 19 -2.86 -2.90 7.67
C THR A 19 -4.12 -3.12 6.86
N GLY A 20 -5.17 -3.53 7.55
CA GLY A 20 -6.55 -3.52 7.05
C GLY A 20 -7.39 -2.53 7.84
N VAL A 21 -8.66 -2.38 7.44
CA VAL A 21 -9.62 -1.46 8.06
C VAL A 21 -10.80 -2.25 8.61
N GLU A 22 -11.38 -1.79 9.71
CA GLU A 22 -12.60 -2.32 10.28
C GLU A 22 -13.74 -2.42 9.27
N PRO A 23 -14.69 -3.35 9.44
CA PRO A 23 -15.95 -3.32 8.72
C PRO A 23 -16.67 -1.98 8.93
N PHE A 24 -17.33 -1.46 7.90
CA PHE A 24 -18.04 -0.19 7.95
C PHE A 24 -19.42 -0.26 7.28
N GLY A 25 -20.29 0.67 7.64
CA GLY A 25 -21.64 0.75 7.13
C GLY A 25 -22.44 -0.51 7.46
N ARG A 26 -23.01 -1.17 6.45
CA ARG A 26 -23.78 -2.41 6.60
C ARG A 26 -22.95 -3.68 6.39
N ASN A 27 -21.64 -3.57 6.29
CA ASN A 27 -20.78 -4.72 6.11
C ASN A 27 -20.47 -5.37 7.47
N TYR A 28 -20.64 -6.69 7.55
CA TYR A 28 -20.25 -7.51 8.71
C TYR A 28 -18.78 -7.94 8.69
N LEU A 29 -18.12 -7.75 7.55
CA LEU A 29 -16.70 -8.02 7.35
C LEU A 29 -16.10 -6.98 6.38
N ASN A 30 -14.78 -6.89 6.37
CA ASN A 30 -14.00 -6.11 5.41
C ASN A 30 -13.09 -7.06 4.62
N SER A 31 -13.24 -7.14 3.29
CA SER A 31 -12.48 -8.06 2.45
C SER A 31 -10.97 -7.85 2.52
N ALA A 32 -10.53 -6.61 2.72
CA ALA A 32 -9.12 -6.29 2.88
C ALA A 32 -8.57 -6.84 4.19
N TRP A 33 -9.32 -6.69 5.30
CA TRP A 33 -8.93 -7.27 6.58
C TRP A 33 -8.86 -8.80 6.56
N GLU A 34 -9.84 -9.46 5.91
CA GLU A 34 -9.81 -10.91 5.74
C GLU A 34 -8.56 -11.37 4.97
N ALA A 35 -8.17 -10.65 3.92
CA ALA A 35 -6.94 -10.95 3.19
C ALA A 35 -5.69 -10.75 4.07
N CYS A 36 -5.62 -9.66 4.84
CA CYS A 36 -4.50 -9.41 5.77
C CYS A 36 -4.32 -10.53 6.79
N ARG A 37 -5.41 -11.03 7.37
CA ARG A 37 -5.37 -12.18 8.32
C ARG A 37 -4.79 -13.43 7.68
N LEU A 38 -5.19 -13.74 6.44
CA LEU A 38 -4.66 -14.90 5.70
C LEU A 38 -3.18 -14.73 5.32
N VAL A 39 -2.70 -13.51 5.10
CA VAL A 39 -1.26 -13.27 4.91
C VAL A 39 -0.49 -13.53 6.20
N ALA A 40 -1.05 -13.16 7.36
CA ALA A 40 -0.43 -13.40 8.65
C ALA A 40 -0.24 -14.90 8.97
N GLU A 41 -1.16 -15.76 8.50
CA GLU A 41 -1.06 -17.21 8.67
C GLU A 41 0.11 -17.83 7.86
N SER A 42 0.49 -17.20 6.75
CA SER A 42 1.60 -17.63 5.90
C SER A 42 2.26 -16.39 5.25
N PRO A 43 3.14 -15.69 5.97
CA PRO A 43 3.81 -14.49 5.47
C PRO A 43 4.80 -14.84 4.34
N PRO A 44 5.18 -13.85 3.51
CA PRO A 44 6.26 -14.03 2.53
C PRO A 44 7.57 -14.43 3.20
N GLU A 45 8.40 -15.20 2.47
CA GLU A 45 9.72 -15.62 2.96
C GLU A 45 10.58 -14.40 3.34
N ASN A 46 11.44 -14.58 4.33
CA ASN A 46 12.35 -13.54 4.84
C ASN A 46 11.65 -12.24 5.27
N THR A 47 10.40 -12.34 5.74
CA THR A 47 9.67 -11.20 6.30
C THR A 47 9.27 -11.45 7.75
N GLN A 48 9.50 -10.46 8.60
CA GLN A 48 8.84 -10.32 9.89
C GLN A 48 7.60 -9.47 9.66
N LEU A 49 6.45 -10.13 9.47
CA LEU A 49 5.18 -9.48 9.16
C LEU A 49 4.40 -9.20 10.44
N GLU A 50 4.03 -7.94 10.63
CA GLU A 50 3.04 -7.52 11.62
C GLU A 50 1.77 -7.07 10.91
N VAL A 51 0.62 -7.45 11.44
CA VAL A 51 -0.69 -7.08 10.87
C VAL A 51 -1.46 -6.25 11.88
N ALA A 52 -2.04 -5.14 11.42
CA ALA A 52 -2.82 -4.24 12.27
C ALA A 52 -4.18 -3.91 11.64
N LEU A 53 -5.22 -3.88 12.49
CA LEU A 53 -6.55 -3.43 12.14
C LEU A 53 -6.68 -1.94 12.49
N LEU A 54 -6.93 -1.10 11.49
CA LEU A 54 -7.15 0.33 11.68
C LEU A 54 -8.65 0.59 11.90
N PRO A 55 -9.01 1.52 12.79
CA PRO A 55 -10.39 1.95 12.94
C PRO A 55 -10.92 2.57 11.65
N CYS A 56 -12.18 2.31 11.31
CA CYS A 56 -12.86 2.97 10.21
C CYS A 56 -13.35 4.35 10.66
N ALA A 57 -12.43 5.24 11.02
CA ALA A 57 -12.71 6.58 11.55
C ALA A 57 -11.66 7.59 11.08
N PHE A 58 -12.13 8.77 10.64
CA PHE A 58 -11.27 9.89 10.26
C PHE A 58 -10.44 10.36 11.45
N GLY A 59 -9.17 10.68 11.23
CA GLY A 59 -8.21 11.01 12.26
C GLY A 59 -7.67 9.78 12.99
N ASP A 60 -8.53 9.04 13.69
CA ASP A 60 -8.13 7.88 14.51
C ASP A 60 -7.37 6.81 13.72
N SER A 61 -7.73 6.61 12.45
CA SER A 61 -7.04 5.66 11.57
C SER A 61 -5.60 6.03 11.29
N ILE A 62 -5.29 7.33 11.11
CA ILE A 62 -3.92 7.83 10.91
C ILE A 62 -3.15 7.78 12.22
N GLU A 63 -3.78 8.13 13.35
CA GLU A 63 -3.15 8.05 14.67
C GLU A 63 -2.79 6.61 15.02
N GLU A 64 -3.69 5.66 14.78
CA GLU A 64 -3.42 4.25 15.02
C GLU A 64 -2.32 3.73 14.08
N LEU A 65 -2.36 4.11 12.80
CA LEU A 65 -1.30 3.78 11.85
C LEU A 65 0.07 4.28 12.33
N ARG A 66 0.15 5.53 12.82
CA ARG A 66 1.38 6.10 13.37
C ARG A 66 1.88 5.32 14.60
N LYS A 67 0.99 4.94 15.52
CA LYS A 67 1.32 4.10 16.69
C LYS A 67 1.88 2.74 16.25
N GLN A 68 1.26 2.11 15.26
CA GLN A 68 1.73 0.83 14.74
C GLN A 68 3.09 0.94 14.05
N ILE A 69 3.35 2.01 13.29
CA ILE A 69 4.66 2.28 12.68
C ILE A 69 5.73 2.42 13.76
N LEU A 70 5.46 3.18 14.82
CA LEU A 70 6.40 3.35 15.94
C LEU A 70 6.66 2.04 16.71
N ARG A 71 5.66 1.18 16.85
CA ARG A 71 5.78 -0.12 17.53
C ARG A 71 6.57 -1.14 16.72
N VAL A 72 6.32 -1.19 15.42
CA VAL A 72 6.87 -2.22 14.52
C VAL A 72 8.21 -1.80 13.94
N GLU A 73 8.44 -0.50 13.77
CA GLU A 73 9.58 0.09 13.06
C GLU A 73 9.81 -0.59 11.69
N PRO A 74 8.81 -0.63 10.81
CA PRO A 74 8.88 -1.35 9.55
C PRO A 74 9.73 -0.60 8.52
N GLU A 75 10.29 -1.31 7.56
CA GLU A 75 10.87 -0.73 6.33
C GLU A 75 9.85 -0.63 5.19
N LEU A 76 8.74 -1.38 5.30
CA LEU A 76 7.64 -1.36 4.32
C LEU A 76 6.29 -1.37 5.04
N VAL A 77 5.41 -0.45 4.64
CA VAL A 77 4.01 -0.43 5.08
C VAL A 77 3.10 -0.60 3.87
N ILE A 78 2.25 -1.64 3.89
CA ILE A 78 1.17 -1.82 2.92
C ILE A 78 -0.16 -1.62 3.65
N SER A 79 -0.83 -0.52 3.37
CA SER A 79 -2.20 -0.31 3.84
C SER A 79 -3.20 -0.84 2.81
N THR A 80 -4.29 -1.42 3.28
CA THR A 80 -5.29 -2.02 2.41
C THR A 80 -6.69 -1.54 2.75
N GLY A 81 -7.56 -1.53 1.74
CA GLY A 81 -8.96 -1.16 1.90
C GLY A 81 -9.88 -1.94 0.96
N GLN A 82 -11.16 -2.03 1.33
CA GLN A 82 -12.17 -2.68 0.52
C GLN A 82 -12.63 -1.79 -0.62
N GLY A 83 -12.41 -2.21 -1.86
CA GLY A 83 -12.88 -1.55 -3.08
C GLY A 83 -14.05 -2.28 -3.73
N GLY A 84 -15.24 -2.18 -3.14
CA GLY A 84 -16.40 -3.01 -3.53
C GLY A 84 -16.96 -2.83 -4.94
N SER A 85 -16.50 -1.84 -5.71
CA SER A 85 -16.80 -1.67 -7.13
C SER A 85 -15.67 -2.08 -8.06
N ARG A 86 -14.52 -2.45 -7.53
CA ARG A 86 -13.31 -2.78 -8.28
C ARG A 86 -13.31 -4.25 -8.66
N PRO A 87 -13.02 -4.60 -9.93
CA PRO A 87 -13.02 -5.99 -10.39
C PRO A 87 -11.70 -6.72 -10.12
N ASP A 88 -10.64 -5.99 -9.76
CA ASP A 88 -9.27 -6.47 -9.65
C ASP A 88 -8.56 -5.87 -8.41
N ILE A 89 -7.37 -6.34 -8.12
CA ILE A 89 -6.48 -5.72 -7.15
C ILE A 89 -6.00 -4.39 -7.72
N THR A 90 -6.28 -3.29 -7.03
CA THR A 90 -5.85 -1.98 -7.49
C THR A 90 -4.76 -1.39 -6.60
N ILE A 91 -3.60 -1.07 -7.20
CA ILE A 91 -2.48 -0.44 -6.49
C ILE A 91 -2.59 1.07 -6.70
N GLU A 92 -2.79 1.80 -5.61
CA GLU A 92 -2.99 3.25 -5.67
C GLU A 92 -1.66 3.97 -5.91
N ARG A 93 -1.64 4.80 -6.97
CA ARG A 93 -0.47 5.60 -7.33
C ARG A 93 -0.36 6.89 -6.57
N VAL A 94 -1.49 7.49 -6.23
CA VAL A 94 -1.60 8.83 -5.66
C VAL A 94 -2.71 8.88 -4.64
N ALA A 95 -2.47 9.62 -3.56
CA ALA A 95 -3.48 10.02 -2.58
C ALA A 95 -3.55 11.56 -2.54
N ILE A 96 -4.75 12.11 -2.45
CA ILE A 96 -5.01 13.54 -2.46
C ILE A 96 -5.35 14.07 -1.06
N ASN A 97 -5.05 15.32 -0.79
CA ASN A 97 -5.30 15.98 0.49
C ASN A 97 -6.77 16.44 0.61
N LEU A 98 -7.69 15.48 0.58
CA LEU A 98 -9.12 15.75 0.61
C LEU A 98 -9.88 14.67 1.35
N ASN A 99 -10.70 15.05 2.31
CA ASN A 99 -11.79 14.29 2.88
C ASN A 99 -13.11 14.86 2.34
N ASP A 100 -13.87 14.06 1.62
CA ASP A 100 -15.22 14.39 1.15
C ASP A 100 -16.06 13.12 1.19
N ALA A 101 -16.83 12.96 2.28
CA ALA A 101 -17.48 11.72 2.66
C ALA A 101 -18.95 11.71 2.30
N GLU A 102 -19.39 10.77 1.42
CA GLU A 102 -20.79 10.54 1.11
C GLU A 102 -21.61 10.01 2.30
N GLY A 103 -20.96 9.49 3.33
CA GLY A 103 -21.57 8.95 4.54
C GLY A 103 -20.67 9.04 5.75
N ALA A 104 -21.22 8.87 6.93
CA ALA A 104 -20.47 8.91 8.18
C ALA A 104 -19.56 7.69 8.33
N ASP A 105 -18.41 7.90 8.98
CA ASP A 105 -17.54 6.83 9.47
C ASP A 105 -18.14 6.08 10.68
N ASN A 106 -17.40 5.15 11.28
CA ASN A 106 -17.89 4.39 12.44
C ASN A 106 -18.07 5.23 13.71
N ASN A 107 -17.44 6.42 13.77
CA ASN A 107 -17.58 7.36 14.88
C ASN A 107 -18.65 8.46 14.61
N GLY A 108 -19.28 8.44 13.44
CA GLY A 108 -20.29 9.43 13.04
C GLY A 108 -19.71 10.68 12.39
N ASN A 109 -18.42 10.74 12.08
CA ASN A 109 -17.81 11.87 11.40
C ASN A 109 -18.07 11.80 9.90
N GLN A 110 -18.41 12.93 9.30
CA GLN A 110 -18.68 13.08 7.86
C GLN A 110 -18.07 14.40 7.36
N PRO A 111 -16.75 14.46 7.14
CA PRO A 111 -16.12 15.66 6.60
C PRO A 111 -16.54 15.90 5.15
N ILE A 112 -16.71 17.15 4.76
CA ILE A 112 -17.13 17.61 3.44
C ILE A 112 -16.13 18.66 2.94
N ASP A 113 -15.46 18.39 1.83
CA ASP A 113 -14.46 19.28 1.21
C ASP A 113 -13.37 19.77 2.18
N GLU A 114 -12.95 18.94 3.12
CA GLU A 114 -11.94 19.27 4.13
C GLU A 114 -10.57 18.70 3.77
N PRO A 115 -9.47 19.44 3.98
CA PRO A 115 -8.14 18.86 3.83
C PRO A 115 -7.87 17.82 4.92
N ILE A 116 -7.13 16.74 4.57
CA ILE A 116 -6.66 15.75 5.56
C ILE A 116 -5.61 16.38 6.47
N VAL A 117 -4.71 17.19 5.89
CA VAL A 117 -3.71 17.98 6.61
C VAL A 117 -3.80 19.42 6.11
N ALA A 118 -4.15 20.36 6.98
CA ALA A 118 -4.47 21.75 6.62
C ALA A 118 -3.37 22.44 5.79
N ASP A 119 -2.09 22.29 6.17
CA ASP A 119 -0.94 22.89 5.49
C ASP A 119 -0.15 21.85 4.66
N GLY A 120 -0.76 20.70 4.39
CA GLY A 120 -0.15 19.63 3.62
C GLY A 120 -0.17 19.91 2.11
N PRO A 121 0.67 19.21 1.32
CA PRO A 121 0.64 19.32 -0.14
C PRO A 121 -0.67 18.78 -0.70
N ALA A 122 -1.02 19.15 -1.93
CA ALA A 122 -2.26 18.70 -2.57
C ALA A 122 -2.34 17.18 -2.76
N ALA A 123 -1.19 16.50 -2.89
CA ALA A 123 -1.15 15.06 -3.09
C ALA A 123 0.24 14.48 -2.75
N TYR A 124 0.26 13.18 -2.46
CA TYR A 124 1.47 12.35 -2.39
C TYR A 124 1.40 11.20 -3.37
N PHE A 125 2.54 10.87 -3.97
CA PHE A 125 2.70 9.62 -4.71
C PHE A 125 3.09 8.47 -3.78
N SER A 126 2.61 7.28 -4.11
CA SER A 126 3.03 6.04 -3.45
C SER A 126 4.54 5.83 -3.62
N SER A 127 5.22 5.39 -2.59
CA SER A 127 6.66 5.10 -2.62
C SER A 127 6.99 3.63 -2.94
N ILE A 128 5.96 2.77 -3.15
CA ILE A 128 6.17 1.42 -3.69
C ILE A 128 6.18 1.44 -5.22
N PRO A 129 6.82 0.46 -5.88
CA PRO A 129 6.92 0.38 -7.34
C PRO A 129 5.59 -0.11 -7.98
N VAL A 130 4.57 0.76 -8.03
CA VAL A 130 3.19 0.42 -8.40
C VAL A 130 3.07 -0.35 -9.72
N LYS A 131 3.87 0.00 -10.76
CA LYS A 131 3.85 -0.71 -12.05
C LYS A 131 4.44 -2.10 -11.94
N THR A 132 5.62 -2.22 -11.31
CA THR A 132 6.30 -3.51 -11.12
C THR A 132 5.45 -4.48 -10.29
N CYS A 133 4.79 -3.97 -9.24
CA CYS A 133 3.84 -4.76 -8.45
C CYS A 133 2.65 -5.22 -9.29
N THR A 134 2.07 -4.34 -10.13
CA THR A 134 0.98 -4.70 -11.03
C THR A 134 1.40 -5.77 -12.05
N GLU A 135 2.57 -5.61 -12.67
CA GLU A 135 3.13 -6.57 -13.61
C GLU A 135 3.40 -7.94 -12.96
N ALA A 136 3.91 -7.93 -11.72
CA ALA A 136 4.13 -9.17 -10.95
C ALA A 136 2.82 -9.90 -10.65
N LEU A 137 1.76 -9.18 -10.29
CA LEU A 137 0.42 -9.74 -10.07
C LEU A 137 -0.14 -10.36 -11.35
N LEU A 138 -0.10 -9.64 -12.48
CA LEU A 138 -0.57 -10.15 -13.77
C LEU A 138 0.21 -11.40 -14.21
N LYS A 139 1.53 -11.41 -13.98
CA LYS A 139 2.38 -12.59 -14.24
C LYS A 139 2.01 -13.79 -13.35
N ALA A 140 1.56 -13.54 -12.13
CA ALA A 140 1.06 -14.56 -11.21
C ALA A 140 -0.38 -15.02 -11.56
N GLY A 141 -0.99 -14.48 -12.61
CA GLY A 141 -2.38 -14.80 -13.01
C GLY A 141 -3.45 -14.10 -12.15
N ILE A 142 -3.08 -13.09 -11.38
CA ILE A 142 -4.00 -12.33 -10.54
C ILE A 142 -4.37 -11.03 -11.24
N PRO A 143 -5.67 -10.77 -11.51
CA PRO A 143 -6.12 -9.51 -12.11
C PRO A 143 -5.72 -8.32 -11.27
N ALA A 144 -5.03 -7.35 -11.87
CA ALA A 144 -4.56 -6.16 -11.18
C ALA A 144 -4.42 -4.96 -12.11
N SER A 145 -4.56 -3.76 -11.56
CA SER A 145 -4.38 -2.49 -12.27
C SER A 145 -3.75 -1.42 -11.36
N VAL A 146 -3.19 -0.38 -12.00
CA VAL A 146 -2.77 0.83 -11.29
C VAL A 146 -3.95 1.79 -11.23
N SER A 147 -4.28 2.25 -10.03
CA SER A 147 -5.31 3.26 -9.81
C SER A 147 -4.72 4.65 -9.64
N HIS A 148 -5.45 5.66 -10.06
CA HIS A 148 -5.09 7.07 -9.92
C HIS A 148 -6.00 7.81 -8.94
N THR A 149 -6.85 7.10 -8.21
CA THR A 149 -7.69 7.67 -7.15
C THR A 149 -8.13 6.61 -6.15
N ALA A 150 -7.89 6.87 -4.89
CA ALA A 150 -8.42 6.07 -3.78
C ALA A 150 -9.81 6.55 -3.32
N GLY A 151 -10.42 7.48 -4.06
CA GLY A 151 -11.65 8.18 -3.67
C GLY A 151 -11.37 9.35 -2.74
N THR A 152 -12.36 9.72 -1.93
CA THR A 152 -12.28 10.85 -0.99
C THR A 152 -12.76 10.47 0.41
N PHE A 153 -13.00 9.17 0.62
CA PHE A 153 -13.37 8.59 1.90
C PHE A 153 -12.12 8.03 2.62
N LEU A 154 -12.31 7.17 3.56
CA LEU A 154 -11.30 6.65 4.49
C LEU A 154 -10.09 5.97 3.81
N CYS A 155 -10.27 5.34 2.65
CA CYS A 155 -9.16 4.73 1.92
C CYS A 155 -8.14 5.79 1.46
N ASN A 156 -8.63 6.91 0.90
CA ASN A 156 -7.76 8.04 0.54
C ASN A 156 -7.17 8.72 1.77
N HIS A 157 -7.94 8.88 2.84
CA HIS A 157 -7.49 9.43 4.13
C HIS A 157 -6.29 8.65 4.68
N ILE A 158 -6.38 7.32 4.75
CA ILE A 158 -5.29 6.44 5.21
C ILE A 158 -4.11 6.47 4.23
N ALA A 159 -4.38 6.40 2.92
CA ALA A 159 -3.31 6.43 1.90
C ALA A 159 -2.52 7.75 1.94
N PHE A 160 -3.21 8.89 2.07
CA PHE A 160 -2.58 10.19 2.22
C PHE A 160 -1.84 10.30 3.55
N GLY A 161 -2.49 9.89 4.66
CA GLY A 161 -1.89 9.91 5.99
C GLY A 161 -0.61 9.08 6.06
N LEU A 162 -0.59 7.87 5.49
CA LEU A 162 0.62 7.06 5.39
C LEU A 162 1.74 7.80 4.63
N ALA A 163 1.42 8.35 3.47
CA ALA A 163 2.41 9.05 2.65
C ALA A 163 2.92 10.34 3.34
N HIS A 164 2.06 11.03 4.08
CA HIS A 164 2.42 12.20 4.87
C HIS A 164 3.35 11.83 6.04
N LEU A 165 3.04 10.79 6.80
CA LEU A 165 3.89 10.27 7.87
C LEU A 165 5.28 9.86 7.33
N ILE A 166 5.33 9.18 6.19
CA ILE A 166 6.60 8.84 5.52
C ILE A 166 7.38 10.10 5.14
N ALA A 167 6.72 11.10 4.57
CA ALA A 167 7.39 12.32 4.12
C ALA A 167 7.90 13.20 5.26
N THR A 168 7.27 13.16 6.44
CA THR A 168 7.53 14.10 7.53
C THR A 168 8.20 13.49 8.76
N GLU A 169 7.88 12.24 9.09
CA GLU A 169 8.35 11.60 10.32
C GLU A 169 9.22 10.36 10.07
N PHE A 170 8.97 9.60 8.99
CA PHE A 170 9.59 8.29 8.78
C PHE A 170 10.20 8.14 7.37
N PRO A 171 11.18 8.98 6.97
CA PRO A 171 11.66 9.06 5.59
C PRO A 171 12.34 7.78 5.05
N ASP A 172 12.74 6.88 5.94
CA ASP A 172 13.37 5.61 5.56
C ASP A 172 12.35 4.49 5.28
N ILE A 173 11.07 4.73 5.58
CA ILE A 173 9.97 3.78 5.34
C ILE A 173 9.45 3.97 3.91
N ARG A 174 9.11 2.86 3.26
CA ARG A 174 8.32 2.87 2.03
C ARG A 174 6.89 2.43 2.31
N GLY A 175 5.93 2.97 1.55
CA GLY A 175 4.56 2.57 1.75
C GLY A 175 3.66 2.80 0.54
N GLY A 176 2.55 2.10 0.55
CA GLY A 176 1.53 2.21 -0.48
C GLY A 176 0.18 1.68 -0.01
N PHE A 177 -0.83 1.89 -0.84
CA PHE A 177 -2.20 1.48 -0.57
C PHE A 177 -2.72 0.54 -1.66
N VAL A 178 -3.41 -0.52 -1.25
CA VAL A 178 -3.97 -1.54 -2.15
C VAL A 178 -5.46 -1.73 -1.87
N HIS A 179 -6.29 -1.57 -2.88
CA HIS A 179 -7.70 -1.93 -2.80
C HIS A 179 -7.94 -3.38 -3.19
N ILE A 180 -8.84 -4.00 -2.44
CA ILE A 180 -9.26 -5.39 -2.60
C ILE A 180 -10.77 -5.43 -2.91
N PRO A 181 -11.20 -6.19 -3.93
CA PRO A 181 -12.63 -6.38 -4.24
C PRO A 181 -13.42 -6.96 -3.07
N PHE A 182 -14.73 -6.94 -3.16
CA PHE A 182 -15.59 -7.71 -2.26
C PHE A 182 -15.21 -9.20 -2.25
N THR A 183 -15.49 -9.89 -1.15
CA THR A 183 -15.48 -11.36 -1.13
C THR A 183 -16.67 -11.89 -1.96
N PRO A 184 -16.63 -13.15 -2.45
CA PRO A 184 -17.80 -13.76 -3.10
C PRO A 184 -19.07 -13.74 -2.23
N ALA A 185 -18.93 -13.96 -0.92
CA ALA A 185 -20.07 -13.88 0.02
C ALA A 185 -20.68 -12.48 0.08
N GLN A 186 -19.85 -11.42 0.13
CA GLN A 186 -20.37 -10.05 0.09
C GLN A 186 -21.04 -9.71 -1.24
N ALA A 187 -20.51 -10.20 -2.37
CA ALA A 187 -21.05 -9.95 -3.69
C ALA A 187 -22.34 -10.73 -3.97
N ALA A 188 -22.54 -11.89 -3.35
CA ALA A 188 -23.75 -12.69 -3.47
C ALA A 188 -25.01 -11.91 -3.03
N ASP A 189 -24.86 -11.07 -2.00
CA ASP A 189 -25.95 -10.21 -1.49
C ASP A 189 -26.07 -8.89 -2.27
N ARG A 190 -25.24 -8.67 -3.28
CA ARG A 190 -25.17 -7.41 -4.05
C ARG A 190 -25.13 -7.70 -5.55
N GLN A 191 -26.26 -7.46 -6.22
CA GLN A 191 -26.35 -7.71 -7.65
C GLN A 191 -25.23 -7.02 -8.45
N ARG A 192 -24.59 -7.78 -9.37
CA ARG A 192 -23.59 -7.29 -10.33
C ARG A 192 -22.36 -6.61 -9.71
N ARG A 193 -21.99 -6.98 -8.48
CA ARG A 193 -20.72 -6.51 -7.90
C ARG A 193 -19.61 -7.52 -8.19
N PRO A 194 -18.43 -7.03 -8.59
CA PRO A 194 -17.27 -7.89 -8.75
C PRO A 194 -16.81 -8.43 -7.39
N SER A 195 -16.13 -9.58 -7.40
CA SER A 195 -15.60 -10.18 -6.19
C SER A 195 -14.32 -10.96 -6.47
N MET A 196 -13.54 -11.15 -5.40
CA MET A 196 -12.33 -11.97 -5.41
C MET A 196 -12.30 -12.84 -4.16
N ALA A 197 -11.87 -14.10 -4.28
CA ALA A 197 -11.69 -14.96 -3.12
C ALA A 197 -10.63 -14.35 -2.18
N SER A 198 -10.87 -14.41 -0.86
CA SER A 198 -9.93 -13.85 0.12
C SER A 198 -8.55 -14.50 0.04
N THR A 199 -8.47 -15.78 -0.35
CA THR A 199 -7.20 -16.48 -0.59
C THR A 199 -6.44 -15.88 -1.76
N THR A 200 -7.11 -15.60 -2.89
CA THR A 200 -6.48 -14.92 -4.04
C THR A 200 -6.03 -13.51 -3.68
N ALA A 201 -6.81 -12.77 -2.90
CA ALA A 201 -6.44 -11.45 -2.42
C ALA A 201 -5.22 -11.52 -1.47
N ALA A 202 -5.14 -12.53 -0.61
CA ALA A 202 -3.98 -12.75 0.25
C ALA A 202 -2.73 -13.09 -0.57
N ASP A 203 -2.85 -13.94 -1.60
CA ASP A 203 -1.74 -14.24 -2.52
C ASP A 203 -1.27 -12.98 -3.25
N ALA A 204 -2.21 -12.12 -3.66
CA ALA A 204 -1.89 -10.82 -4.24
C ALA A 204 -1.07 -9.95 -3.29
N LEU A 205 -1.46 -9.85 -2.03
CA LEU A 205 -0.71 -9.07 -1.04
C LEU A 205 0.70 -9.63 -0.80
N ARG A 206 0.87 -10.96 -0.78
CA ARG A 206 2.19 -11.60 -0.71
C ARG A 206 3.08 -11.19 -1.89
N VAL A 207 2.54 -11.21 -3.10
CA VAL A 207 3.26 -10.78 -4.33
C VAL A 207 3.63 -9.31 -4.25
N VAL A 208 2.71 -8.43 -3.80
CA VAL A 208 2.99 -6.99 -3.65
C VAL A 208 4.11 -6.75 -2.65
N ILE A 209 4.05 -7.37 -1.47
CA ILE A 209 5.07 -7.25 -0.42
C ILE A 209 6.43 -7.71 -0.94
N ALA A 210 6.52 -8.93 -1.49
CA ALA A 210 7.76 -9.48 -2.01
C ALA A 210 8.36 -8.61 -3.12
N THR A 211 7.53 -8.11 -4.05
CA THR A 211 7.96 -7.23 -5.14
C THR A 211 8.44 -5.88 -4.62
N ALA A 212 7.71 -5.28 -3.68
CA ALA A 212 8.10 -4.00 -3.10
C ALA A 212 9.42 -4.09 -2.33
N LEU A 213 9.69 -5.20 -1.64
CA LEU A 213 10.96 -5.42 -0.94
C LEU A 213 12.12 -5.61 -1.94
N SER A 214 11.98 -6.49 -2.94
CA SER A 214 13.06 -6.78 -3.90
C SER A 214 13.48 -5.57 -4.73
N THR A 215 12.55 -4.71 -5.13
CA THR A 215 12.85 -3.51 -5.95
C THR A 215 13.67 -2.46 -5.20
N SER A 216 13.71 -2.48 -3.86
CA SER A 216 14.56 -1.57 -3.07
C SER A 216 16.04 -1.90 -3.20
N GLU A 217 16.37 -3.16 -3.30
CA GLU A 217 17.76 -3.60 -3.47
C GLU A 217 18.33 -3.12 -4.81
N ASP A 218 17.51 -3.12 -5.88
CA ASP A 218 17.94 -2.64 -7.20
C ASP A 218 18.14 -1.12 -7.23
N HIS A 219 17.30 -0.32 -6.58
CA HIS A 219 17.49 1.14 -6.49
C HIS A 219 18.70 1.51 -5.64
N SER A 220 18.97 0.81 -4.55
CA SER A 220 20.16 1.03 -3.73
C SER A 220 21.46 0.66 -4.47
N ARG A 221 21.44 -0.37 -5.32
CA ARG A 221 22.54 -0.76 -6.20
C ARG A 221 22.73 0.23 -7.35
N ALA A 222 21.63 0.67 -7.99
CA ALA A 222 21.68 1.65 -9.09
C ALA A 222 22.16 3.03 -8.63
N SER A 223 21.74 3.52 -7.45
CA SER A 223 22.17 4.80 -6.90
C SER A 223 23.64 4.82 -6.49
N ARG A 224 24.22 3.68 -6.13
CA ARG A 224 25.68 3.54 -5.92
C ARG A 224 26.46 3.56 -7.23
N ALA A 225 25.88 3.08 -8.34
CA ALA A 225 26.52 3.04 -9.65
C ALA A 225 26.49 4.39 -10.39
N THR A 226 25.50 5.27 -10.13
CA THR A 226 25.32 6.55 -10.84
C THR A 226 26.00 7.76 -10.18
N ARG A 227 26.74 7.61 -9.09
CA ARG A 227 27.51 8.71 -8.48
C ARG A 227 28.80 9.09 -9.22
N SER A 228 29.04 8.57 -10.43
CA SER A 228 30.20 8.89 -11.24
C SER A 228 29.85 9.26 -12.68
N GLY A 229 29.24 10.44 -12.91
CA GLY A 229 29.13 11.01 -14.26
C GLY A 229 28.25 12.26 -14.31
N PRO A 230 28.68 13.34 -14.99
CA PRO A 230 27.85 14.54 -15.11
C PRO A 230 26.67 14.34 -16.06
N VAL A 231 25.48 14.71 -15.62
CA VAL A 231 24.26 14.74 -16.45
C VAL A 231 24.42 15.80 -17.54
N ARG A 232 24.55 15.39 -18.80
CA ARG A 232 24.50 16.30 -19.94
C ARG A 232 23.06 16.62 -20.30
N TRP A 233 22.61 17.84 -20.07
CA TRP A 233 21.36 18.36 -20.62
C TRP A 233 21.52 18.62 -22.12
N PHE A 234 20.66 18.03 -22.95
CA PHE A 234 20.58 18.33 -24.38
C PHE A 234 19.94 19.71 -24.55
N SER A 235 20.74 20.74 -24.89
CA SER A 235 20.25 21.99 -25.41
C SER A 235 19.82 21.78 -26.88
N ARG A 236 18.54 21.83 -27.13
CA ARG A 236 18.06 21.95 -28.54
C ARG A 236 18.44 23.33 -29.07
N ARG A 237 19.40 23.39 -30.00
CA ARG A 237 19.62 24.56 -30.79
C ARG A 237 18.49 24.66 -31.84
N SER A 238 17.70 25.72 -31.75
CA SER A 238 16.81 26.15 -32.80
C SER A 238 17.63 26.53 -34.05
N ARG A 239 17.33 25.90 -35.17
CA ARG A 239 17.79 26.40 -36.49
C ARG A 239 16.71 27.32 -37.06
N LYS A 240 17.17 28.48 -37.51
CA LYS A 240 16.43 29.43 -38.29
C LYS A 240 16.06 28.85 -39.65
#